data_496d72f53ac837e3b4622c06c7d7dc8b
#
_entry.id   496d72f53ac837e3b4622c06c7d7dc8b
#
_cell.length_a   1.000
_cell.length_b   1.000
_cell.length_c   1.000
_cell.angle_alpha   90.00
_cell.angle_beta   90.00
_cell.angle_gamma   90.00
#
_symmetry.space_group_name_H-M   'P 1'
#
loop_
_entity.id
_entity.type
_entity.pdbx_description
1 polymer ?
#
loop_
_entity_poly.entity_id
_entity_poly.type
_entity_poly.pdbx_seq_one_letter_code
_entity_poly.pdbx_strand_id
1 'polypeptide(L)'
;MITSKNDRMLELLWFVGYCGEFPSQLASRVGGHPEWNRHVKYRAIKDGLVTVSRDKDRQRIIRSLHLTQEGLDYIGERDPVALSYVLALQGSETTGRPSTEKILRSHSVAISIVMAHNAGAAILPQDKPSLMSPQYHSSSRVIGNPETAYYFSPREIRAAIQEYEPNSVAKTSRITGIIVKGHRCYCLYHTGFTRMFWLRNNEENTVASIDTLLNARGLHCTVFAQVIIGTKMETAKKIGKHPVNSRSRYFTVSDAYNNCFYLENSARGDELLSIILDEEKQIQENRLALMGFNPPTAATRAYDALSPDRQRPVILGYQCDLLALLNVDPAIPGFRQSPIILCYDYQEDAIQTIVGPLIEVRSISGGDNREKESCCDS
;
A
#
# COMPACT_ATOMS: atom_id res chain seq x y z
N MET A 1 15.65 -7.32 22.77
CA MET A 1 15.09 -5.95 22.80
C MET A 1 15.94 -5.13 21.86
N ILE A 2 15.53 -4.99 20.61
CA ILE A 2 16.35 -4.35 19.58
C ILE A 2 16.22 -2.86 19.73
N THR A 3 17.28 -2.25 20.13
CA THR A 3 17.47 -0.80 20.15
C THR A 3 17.68 -0.22 18.75
N SER A 4 17.14 -0.87 17.71
CA SER A 4 17.41 -0.53 16.32
C SER A 4 16.59 0.65 15.79
N LYS A 5 15.73 1.27 16.59
CA LYS A 5 15.00 2.47 16.16
C LYS A 5 15.89 3.61 15.66
N ASN A 6 17.20 3.53 15.90
CA ASN A 6 18.19 4.54 15.48
C ASN A 6 19.22 4.03 14.46
N ASP A 7 19.26 2.74 14.09
CA ASP A 7 20.20 2.23 13.09
C ASP A 7 19.59 2.22 11.68
N ARG A 8 19.63 3.40 11.04
CA ARG A 8 19.15 3.58 9.66
C ARG A 8 19.88 2.73 8.63
N MET A 9 21.13 2.36 8.91
CA MET A 9 21.89 1.47 8.05
C MET A 9 21.27 0.06 8.08
N LEU A 10 21.04 -0.47 9.28
CA LEU A 10 20.42 -1.78 9.46
C LEU A 10 19.01 -1.80 8.84
N GLU A 11 18.22 -0.75 9.04
CA GLU A 11 16.89 -0.62 8.45
C GLU A 11 16.93 -0.68 6.90
N LEU A 12 17.83 0.08 6.26
CA LEU A 12 18.00 0.02 4.81
C LEU A 12 18.40 -1.39 4.34
N LEU A 13 19.34 -2.03 5.04
CA LEU A 13 19.80 -3.37 4.68
C LEU A 13 18.68 -4.41 4.81
N TRP A 14 17.78 -4.30 5.79
CA TRP A 14 16.59 -5.15 5.89
C TRP A 14 15.70 -5.02 4.65
N PHE A 15 15.37 -3.78 4.23
CA PHE A 15 14.55 -3.57 3.04
C PHE A 15 15.19 -4.15 1.79
N VAL A 16 16.50 -3.96 1.63
CA VAL A 16 17.25 -4.53 0.51
C VAL A 16 17.20 -6.06 0.56
N GLY A 17 17.41 -6.67 1.72
CA GLY A 17 17.36 -8.11 1.93
C GLY A 17 15.98 -8.71 1.68
N TYR A 18 14.93 -8.10 2.20
CA TYR A 18 13.55 -8.57 2.03
C TYR A 18 13.07 -8.55 0.58
N CYS A 19 13.55 -7.58 -0.20
CA CYS A 19 13.13 -7.43 -1.59
C CYS A 19 14.02 -8.21 -2.56
N GLY A 20 15.27 -8.46 -2.21
CA GLY A 20 16.30 -9.03 -3.08
C GLY A 20 16.70 -8.07 -4.20
N GLU A 21 15.72 -7.53 -4.94
CA GLU A 21 15.86 -6.48 -5.97
C GLU A 21 15.20 -5.20 -5.45
N PHE A 22 15.96 -4.34 -4.75
CA PHE A 22 15.40 -3.12 -4.15
C PHE A 22 15.64 -1.89 -5.04
N PRO A 23 14.60 -1.11 -5.43
CA PRO A 23 14.77 0.07 -6.27
C PRO A 23 15.69 1.10 -5.62
N SER A 24 16.83 1.41 -6.26
CA SER A 24 17.82 2.34 -5.69
C SER A 24 17.25 3.74 -5.36
N GLN A 25 16.22 4.18 -6.08
CA GLN A 25 15.55 5.47 -5.82
C GLN A 25 14.65 5.41 -4.59
N LEU A 26 14.10 4.24 -4.26
CA LEU A 26 13.17 4.07 -3.14
C LEU A 26 13.89 4.19 -1.78
N ALA A 27 15.22 4.00 -1.74
CA ALA A 27 16.00 4.12 -0.51
C ALA A 27 15.83 5.48 0.19
N SER A 28 15.59 6.55 -0.54
CA SER A 28 15.34 7.87 0.06
C SER A 28 13.99 7.97 0.80
N ARG A 29 13.08 7.00 0.60
CA ARG A 29 11.75 6.98 1.22
C ARG A 29 11.62 5.97 2.36
N VAL A 30 12.66 5.22 2.68
CA VAL A 30 12.67 4.26 3.79
C VAL A 30 12.70 5.01 5.12
N GLY A 31 11.54 5.42 5.63
CA GLY A 31 11.40 6.14 6.90
C GLY A 31 12.26 7.40 7.01
N GLY A 32 11.95 8.30 7.93
CA GLY A 32 12.77 9.46 8.27
C GLY A 32 13.01 10.45 7.11
N HIS A 33 14.07 11.27 7.26
CA HIS A 33 14.34 12.36 6.32
C HIS A 33 15.02 11.89 5.02
N PRO A 34 14.52 12.25 3.82
CA PRO A 34 15.02 11.76 2.54
C PRO A 34 16.51 12.03 2.28
N GLU A 35 17.03 13.20 2.67
CA GLU A 35 18.45 13.54 2.50
C GLU A 35 19.34 12.63 3.35
N TRP A 36 18.96 12.40 4.60
CA TRP A 36 19.68 11.48 5.48
C TRP A 36 19.73 10.06 4.87
N ASN A 37 18.62 9.58 4.36
CA ASN A 37 18.54 8.28 3.72
C ASN A 37 19.40 8.18 2.46
N ARG A 38 19.57 9.27 1.70
CA ARG A 38 20.53 9.33 0.59
C ARG A 38 21.97 9.15 1.07
N HIS A 39 22.35 9.77 2.19
CA HIS A 39 23.67 9.58 2.80
C HIS A 39 23.87 8.16 3.31
N VAL A 40 22.88 7.56 3.96
CA VAL A 40 22.91 6.16 4.41
C VAL A 40 23.12 5.22 3.23
N LYS A 41 22.36 5.39 2.14
CA LYS A 41 22.54 4.60 0.92
C LYS A 41 23.94 4.75 0.33
N TYR A 42 24.44 5.99 0.21
CA TYR A 42 25.77 6.22 -0.32
C TYR A 42 26.85 5.55 0.54
N ARG A 43 26.72 5.64 1.87
CA ARG A 43 27.61 4.98 2.81
C ARG A 43 27.54 3.45 2.68
N ALA A 44 26.34 2.88 2.59
CA ALA A 44 26.15 1.44 2.40
C ALA A 44 26.87 0.91 1.15
N ILE A 45 26.84 1.68 0.05
CA ILE A 45 27.56 1.35 -1.19
C ILE A 45 29.07 1.49 -0.99
N LYS A 46 29.53 2.58 -0.37
CA LYS A 46 30.96 2.86 -0.12
C LYS A 46 31.60 1.81 0.80
N ASP A 47 30.87 1.41 1.84
CA ASP A 47 31.33 0.42 2.82
C ASP A 47 31.17 -1.03 2.29
N GLY A 48 30.74 -1.21 1.06
CA GLY A 48 30.61 -2.51 0.41
C GLY A 48 29.45 -3.37 0.90
N LEU A 49 28.53 -2.82 1.72
CA LEU A 49 27.40 -3.56 2.28
C LEU A 49 26.30 -3.87 1.25
N VAL A 50 26.22 -3.04 0.21
CA VAL A 50 25.31 -3.22 -0.93
C VAL A 50 26.00 -2.93 -2.25
N THR A 51 25.58 -3.64 -3.30
CA THR A 51 25.96 -3.36 -4.69
C THR A 51 24.81 -2.78 -5.48
N VAL A 52 25.12 -2.09 -6.58
CA VAL A 52 24.13 -1.51 -7.50
C VAL A 52 24.18 -2.24 -8.82
N SER A 53 23.13 -2.98 -9.17
CA SER A 53 22.96 -3.51 -10.51
C SER A 53 22.27 -2.49 -11.42
N ARG A 54 22.52 -2.64 -12.73
CA ARG A 54 21.89 -1.83 -13.77
C ARG A 54 21.33 -2.75 -14.83
N ASP A 55 20.04 -2.61 -15.06
CA ASP A 55 19.29 -3.30 -16.09
C ASP A 55 18.68 -2.30 -17.06
N LYS A 56 18.34 -2.74 -18.25
CA LYS A 56 17.72 -1.90 -19.27
C LYS A 56 16.35 -2.47 -19.62
N ASP A 57 15.32 -1.66 -19.43
CA ASP A 57 13.96 -1.92 -19.92
C ASP A 57 13.63 -0.88 -20.99
N ARG A 58 13.67 -1.31 -22.27
CA ARG A 58 13.49 -0.42 -23.43
C ARG A 58 14.50 0.75 -23.39
N GLN A 59 14.02 1.97 -23.08
CA GLN A 59 14.85 3.18 -22.97
C GLN A 59 15.16 3.56 -21.50
N ARG A 60 14.67 2.78 -20.52
CA ARG A 60 14.83 3.10 -19.09
C ARG A 60 15.94 2.28 -18.47
N ILE A 61 16.77 2.92 -17.65
CA ILE A 61 17.76 2.26 -16.81
C ILE A 61 17.09 1.94 -15.47
N ILE A 62 17.01 0.64 -15.17
CA ILE A 62 16.54 0.14 -13.88
C ILE A 62 17.77 -0.04 -12.99
N ARG A 63 17.74 0.49 -11.79
CA ARG A 63 18.82 0.36 -10.80
C ARG A 63 18.29 -0.31 -9.54
N SER A 64 18.89 -1.45 -9.19
CA SER A 64 18.56 -2.20 -7.97
C SER A 64 19.74 -2.22 -7.00
N LEU A 65 19.43 -2.20 -5.71
CA LEU A 65 20.37 -2.48 -4.63
C LEU A 65 20.26 -3.97 -4.25
N HIS A 66 21.40 -4.60 -4.00
CA HIS A 66 21.52 -5.98 -3.53
C HIS A 66 22.45 -6.03 -2.34
N LEU A 67 22.13 -6.88 -1.36
CA LEU A 67 23.06 -7.18 -0.27
C LEU A 67 24.32 -7.89 -0.81
N THR A 68 25.45 -7.56 -0.23
CA THR A 68 26.68 -8.31 -0.36
C THR A 68 26.80 -9.31 0.80
N GLN A 69 27.86 -10.13 0.83
CA GLN A 69 28.15 -10.97 1.99
C GLN A 69 28.41 -10.09 3.23
N GLU A 70 29.16 -9.01 3.07
CA GLU A 70 29.45 -8.05 4.15
C GLU A 70 28.15 -7.41 4.69
N GLY A 71 27.16 -7.15 3.80
CA GLY A 71 25.85 -6.67 4.20
C GLY A 71 25.04 -7.70 4.99
N LEU A 72 25.12 -8.99 4.61
CA LEU A 72 24.50 -10.08 5.36
C LEU A 72 25.16 -10.27 6.72
N ASP A 73 26.49 -10.21 6.79
CA ASP A 73 27.25 -10.30 8.03
C ASP A 73 26.91 -9.14 8.97
N TYR A 74 26.80 -7.91 8.43
CA TYR A 74 26.38 -6.72 9.18
C TYR A 74 24.99 -6.91 9.82
N ILE A 75 24.02 -7.48 9.07
CA ILE A 75 22.68 -7.80 9.60
C ILE A 75 22.81 -8.87 10.68
N GLY A 76 23.57 -9.94 10.43
CA GLY A 76 23.69 -11.09 11.33
C GLY A 76 24.28 -10.74 12.70
N GLU A 77 25.24 -9.84 12.73
CA GLU A 77 25.83 -9.33 13.99
C GLU A 77 24.85 -8.55 14.86
N ARG A 78 23.85 -7.90 14.25
CA ARG A 78 22.91 -6.96 14.92
C ARG A 78 21.52 -7.52 15.07
N ASP A 79 21.07 -8.32 14.11
CA ASP A 79 19.73 -8.92 14.07
C ASP A 79 19.76 -10.31 13.41
N PRO A 80 20.15 -11.35 14.16
CA PRO A 80 20.20 -12.72 13.63
C PRO A 80 18.84 -13.24 13.16
N VAL A 81 17.74 -12.75 13.75
CA VAL A 81 16.37 -13.14 13.36
C VAL A 81 16.06 -12.60 11.97
N ALA A 82 16.35 -11.31 11.73
CA ALA A 82 16.19 -10.71 10.42
C ALA A 82 17.05 -11.38 9.36
N LEU A 83 18.32 -11.72 9.70
CA LEU A 83 19.19 -12.48 8.79
C LEU A 83 18.57 -13.82 8.40
N SER A 84 18.12 -14.61 9.38
CA SER A 84 17.49 -15.91 9.12
C SER A 84 16.29 -15.78 8.19
N TYR A 85 15.48 -14.74 8.38
CA TYR A 85 14.32 -14.44 7.52
C TYR A 85 14.73 -14.02 6.10
N VAL A 86 15.72 -13.14 5.97
CA VAL A 86 16.27 -12.74 4.66
C VAL A 86 16.78 -13.94 3.89
N LEU A 87 17.54 -14.83 4.55
CA LEU A 87 18.08 -16.03 3.92
C LEU A 87 16.97 -17.03 3.54
N ALA A 88 15.96 -17.22 4.39
CA ALA A 88 14.80 -18.05 4.07
C ALA A 88 13.99 -17.52 2.88
N LEU A 89 13.86 -16.19 2.76
CA LEU A 89 13.18 -15.56 1.61
C LEU A 89 14.00 -15.65 0.32
N GLN A 90 15.33 -15.63 0.40
CA GLN A 90 16.18 -15.75 -0.78
C GLN A 90 16.11 -17.14 -1.42
N GLY A 91 15.74 -18.19 -0.64
CA GLY A 91 15.45 -19.55 -1.11
C GLY A 91 16.45 -20.09 -2.14
N SER A 92 16.32 -21.31 -2.57
CA SER A 92 17.11 -21.91 -3.66
C SER A 92 16.79 -21.24 -5.03
N GLU A 93 17.04 -19.94 -5.14
CA GLU A 93 16.84 -19.24 -6.40
C GLU A 93 17.86 -19.75 -7.43
N THR A 94 17.34 -20.03 -8.59
CA THR A 94 18.06 -20.40 -9.80
C THR A 94 19.33 -19.54 -9.96
N THR A 95 20.46 -20.19 -10.19
CA THR A 95 21.81 -19.64 -10.37
C THR A 95 21.98 -18.67 -11.55
N GLY A 96 20.96 -17.87 -11.89
CA GLY A 96 20.98 -16.94 -13.00
C GLY A 96 20.43 -15.57 -12.65
N ARG A 97 20.88 -14.53 -13.35
CA ARG A 97 20.35 -13.18 -13.25
C ARG A 97 18.83 -13.19 -13.51
N PRO A 98 18.00 -12.57 -12.65
CA PRO A 98 16.57 -12.52 -12.87
C PRO A 98 16.21 -11.75 -14.14
N SER A 99 15.13 -12.13 -14.82
CA SER A 99 14.63 -11.38 -15.97
C SER A 99 14.17 -9.98 -15.55
N THR A 100 14.22 -9.02 -16.49
CA THR A 100 13.77 -7.64 -16.27
C THR A 100 12.33 -7.59 -15.70
N GLU A 101 11.45 -8.49 -16.14
CA GLU A 101 10.08 -8.58 -15.62
C GLU A 101 10.06 -8.98 -14.13
N LYS A 102 10.90 -9.94 -13.73
CA LYS A 102 11.04 -10.33 -12.31
C LYS A 102 11.60 -9.18 -11.48
N ILE A 103 12.60 -8.44 -11.99
CA ILE A 103 13.14 -7.24 -11.32
C ILE A 103 12.05 -6.20 -11.09
N LEU A 104 11.28 -5.85 -12.13
CA LEU A 104 10.18 -4.89 -12.03
C LEU A 104 9.08 -5.36 -11.06
N ARG A 105 8.83 -6.67 -11.02
CA ARG A 105 7.91 -7.26 -10.05
C ARG A 105 8.41 -7.09 -8.61
N SER A 106 9.69 -7.37 -8.37
CA SER A 106 10.32 -7.15 -7.05
C SER A 106 10.31 -5.68 -6.66
N HIS A 107 10.55 -4.76 -7.61
CA HIS A 107 10.42 -3.32 -7.39
C HIS A 107 8.99 -2.92 -6.96
N SER A 108 7.98 -3.51 -7.58
CA SER A 108 6.58 -3.26 -7.19
C SER A 108 6.29 -3.73 -5.76
N VAL A 109 6.84 -4.89 -5.37
CA VAL A 109 6.75 -5.40 -3.98
C VAL A 109 7.48 -4.47 -3.02
N ALA A 110 8.70 -4.03 -3.37
CA ALA A 110 9.48 -3.10 -2.55
C ALA A 110 8.74 -1.79 -2.28
N ILE A 111 8.07 -1.23 -3.29
CA ILE A 111 7.23 -0.03 -3.14
C ILE A 111 6.12 -0.29 -2.13
N SER A 112 5.43 -1.41 -2.23
CA SER A 112 4.34 -1.76 -1.29
C SER A 112 4.84 -1.96 0.14
N ILE A 113 6.01 -2.59 0.33
CA ILE A 113 6.64 -2.75 1.65
C ILE A 113 6.97 -1.39 2.28
N VAL A 114 7.62 -0.51 1.51
CA VAL A 114 8.01 0.82 2.01
C VAL A 114 6.80 1.67 2.34
N MET A 115 5.76 1.67 1.48
CA MET A 115 4.51 2.37 1.77
C MET A 115 3.82 1.84 3.03
N ALA A 116 3.74 0.50 3.17
CA ALA A 116 3.16 -0.12 4.37
C ALA A 116 3.93 0.25 5.65
N HIS A 117 5.27 0.22 5.59
CA HIS A 117 6.13 0.63 6.69
C HIS A 117 5.93 2.11 7.07
N ASN A 118 5.95 3.00 6.08
CA ASN A 118 5.75 4.44 6.31
C ASN A 118 4.33 4.75 6.84
N ALA A 119 3.35 3.93 6.48
CA ALA A 119 2.00 4.00 7.03
C ALA A 119 1.86 3.39 8.44
N GLY A 120 2.94 2.86 9.02
CA GLY A 120 2.96 2.30 10.37
C GLY A 120 2.65 0.81 10.48
N ALA A 121 2.59 0.08 9.37
CA ALA A 121 2.41 -1.37 9.44
C ALA A 121 3.69 -2.10 9.89
N ALA A 122 3.54 -3.11 10.75
CA ALA A 122 4.62 -4.00 11.14
C ALA A 122 5.00 -4.89 9.97
N ILE A 123 6.27 -4.83 9.57
CA ILE A 123 6.80 -5.59 8.42
C ILE A 123 7.74 -6.71 8.84
N LEU A 124 8.37 -6.56 10.02
CA LEU A 124 9.40 -7.48 10.50
C LEU A 124 8.77 -8.76 11.08
N PRO A 125 9.39 -9.94 10.90
CA PRO A 125 8.85 -11.21 11.39
C PRO A 125 8.62 -11.25 12.89
N GLN A 126 9.46 -10.57 13.66
CA GLN A 126 9.36 -10.51 15.13
C GLN A 126 8.22 -9.62 15.63
N ASP A 127 7.69 -8.72 14.79
CA ASP A 127 6.68 -7.74 15.15
C ASP A 127 5.29 -8.11 14.62
N LYS A 128 5.16 -9.26 13.94
CA LYS A 128 3.89 -9.69 13.32
C LYS A 128 3.62 -11.19 13.52
N PRO A 129 2.35 -11.64 13.48
CA PRO A 129 2.01 -13.06 13.50
C PRO A 129 2.55 -13.76 12.25
N SER A 130 2.91 -15.04 12.38
CA SER A 130 3.35 -15.86 11.25
C SER A 130 2.13 -16.39 10.47
N LEU A 131 2.19 -16.30 9.13
CA LEU A 131 1.25 -17.00 8.26
C LEU A 131 1.61 -18.49 8.06
N MET A 132 2.85 -18.88 8.38
CA MET A 132 3.31 -20.27 8.28
C MET A 132 2.80 -21.10 9.46
N SER A 133 2.71 -22.42 9.28
CA SER A 133 2.33 -23.32 10.36
C SER A 133 3.28 -23.24 11.55
N PRO A 134 2.80 -23.37 12.81
CA PRO A 134 3.63 -23.36 14.00
C PRO A 134 4.71 -24.45 14.00
N GLN A 135 4.58 -25.49 13.19
CA GLN A 135 5.55 -26.58 13.06
C GLN A 135 6.88 -26.13 12.44
N TYR A 136 6.88 -25.01 11.69
CA TYR A 136 8.07 -24.50 10.99
C TYR A 136 8.74 -23.30 11.67
N HIS A 137 8.10 -22.69 12.66
CA HIS A 137 8.64 -21.56 13.39
C HIS A 137 8.44 -21.74 14.90
N SER A 138 9.51 -22.16 15.57
CA SER A 138 9.52 -22.44 17.03
C SER A 138 9.62 -21.17 17.90
N SER A 139 9.73 -19.98 17.34
CA SER A 139 9.96 -18.77 18.11
C SER A 139 8.74 -17.83 18.10
N SER A 140 8.30 -17.52 19.30
CA SER A 140 7.31 -16.50 19.69
C SER A 140 6.06 -16.40 18.83
N ARG A 141 4.96 -16.97 19.33
CA ARG A 141 3.62 -16.68 18.84
C ARG A 141 3.30 -15.21 19.14
N VAL A 142 3.60 -14.31 18.23
CA VAL A 142 3.00 -12.98 18.28
C VAL A 142 1.51 -13.17 18.03
N ILE A 143 0.71 -13.01 19.09
CA ILE A 143 -0.75 -12.97 18.95
C ILE A 143 -1.08 -11.68 18.22
N GLY A 144 -1.89 -11.76 17.16
CA GLY A 144 -2.30 -10.59 16.42
C GLY A 144 -3.00 -9.58 17.32
N ASN A 145 -2.51 -8.34 17.37
CA ASN A 145 -3.18 -7.23 18.01
C ASN A 145 -4.07 -6.55 16.97
N PRO A 146 -5.39 -6.43 17.15
CA PRO A 146 -6.30 -5.81 16.19
C PRO A 146 -5.97 -4.34 15.91
N GLU A 147 -5.31 -3.64 16.82
CA GLU A 147 -4.90 -2.24 16.64
C GLU A 147 -3.65 -2.09 15.79
N THR A 148 -2.89 -3.16 15.58
CA THR A 148 -1.66 -3.13 14.80
C THR A 148 -1.93 -3.58 13.36
N ALA A 149 -1.44 -2.79 12.39
CA ALA A 149 -1.44 -3.19 10.99
C ALA A 149 -0.25 -4.11 10.72
N TYR A 150 -0.46 -5.24 10.03
CA TYR A 150 0.57 -6.22 9.70
C TYR A 150 0.69 -6.36 8.19
N TYR A 151 1.86 -6.12 7.65
CA TYR A 151 2.13 -6.37 6.23
C TYR A 151 2.71 -7.76 6.00
N PHE A 152 2.16 -8.48 5.02
CA PHE A 152 2.65 -9.76 4.54
C PHE A 152 3.01 -9.70 3.07
N SER A 153 4.22 -10.11 2.73
CA SER A 153 4.73 -10.10 1.37
C SER A 153 4.10 -11.21 0.50
N PRO A 154 4.14 -11.08 -0.84
CA PRO A 154 3.67 -12.14 -1.73
C PRO A 154 4.42 -13.47 -1.56
N ARG A 155 5.67 -13.44 -1.08
CA ARG A 155 6.45 -14.65 -0.80
C ARG A 155 5.91 -15.38 0.42
N GLU A 156 5.63 -14.66 1.51
CA GLU A 156 5.02 -15.21 2.72
C GLU A 156 3.64 -15.81 2.44
N ILE A 157 2.80 -15.06 1.72
CA ILE A 157 1.46 -15.51 1.36
C ILE A 157 1.53 -16.80 0.51
N ARG A 158 2.36 -16.82 -0.52
CA ARG A 158 2.51 -18.01 -1.38
C ARG A 158 3.06 -19.21 -0.64
N ALA A 159 4.07 -19.01 0.20
CA ALA A 159 4.62 -20.08 1.01
C ALA A 159 3.56 -20.67 1.93
N ALA A 160 2.79 -19.83 2.62
CA ALA A 160 1.72 -20.26 3.51
C ALA A 160 0.57 -20.96 2.77
N ILE A 161 0.13 -20.45 1.62
CA ILE A 161 -0.92 -21.10 0.80
C ILE A 161 -0.44 -22.46 0.28
N GLN A 162 0.83 -22.59 -0.12
CA GLN A 162 1.37 -23.86 -0.61
C GLN A 162 1.36 -24.99 0.42
N GLU A 163 1.37 -24.67 1.72
CA GLU A 163 1.21 -25.67 2.78
C GLU A 163 -0.18 -26.33 2.74
N TYR A 164 -1.22 -25.62 2.31
CA TYR A 164 -2.60 -26.09 2.29
C TYR A 164 -3.06 -26.52 0.90
N GLU A 165 -2.66 -25.74 -0.11
CA GLU A 165 -3.09 -25.89 -1.50
C GLU A 165 -1.91 -25.84 -2.47
N PRO A 166 -1.16 -26.94 -2.64
CA PRO A 166 0.04 -26.99 -3.50
C PRO A 166 -0.19 -26.53 -4.95
N ASN A 167 -1.43 -26.65 -5.46
CA ASN A 167 -1.83 -26.30 -6.84
C ASN A 167 -2.54 -24.95 -6.95
N SER A 168 -2.51 -24.13 -5.91
CA SER A 168 -3.19 -22.83 -5.91
C SER A 168 -2.73 -21.90 -7.03
N VAL A 169 -3.69 -21.16 -7.61
CA VAL A 169 -3.46 -20.11 -8.62
C VAL A 169 -2.80 -18.85 -8.05
N ALA A 170 -2.62 -18.75 -6.75
CA ALA A 170 -1.97 -17.61 -6.08
C ALA A 170 -0.57 -17.28 -6.63
N LYS A 171 0.10 -18.25 -7.28
CA LYS A 171 1.40 -18.06 -7.97
C LYS A 171 1.34 -17.03 -9.10
N THR A 172 0.18 -16.87 -9.75
CA THR A 172 -0.01 -16.00 -10.91
C THR A 172 -0.63 -14.65 -10.55
N SER A 173 -1.06 -14.47 -9.31
CA SER A 173 -1.65 -13.23 -8.82
C SER A 173 -0.71 -12.03 -8.95
N ARG A 174 -1.30 -10.85 -9.18
CA ARG A 174 -0.61 -9.56 -9.27
C ARG A 174 -0.46 -8.87 -7.92
N ILE A 175 -0.93 -9.48 -6.85
CA ILE A 175 -0.82 -8.92 -5.49
C ILE A 175 0.64 -8.61 -5.14
N THR A 176 0.89 -7.44 -4.55
CA THR A 176 2.22 -7.00 -4.10
C THR A 176 2.39 -7.09 -2.59
N GLY A 177 1.36 -7.56 -1.89
CA GLY A 177 1.29 -7.82 -0.47
C GLY A 177 -0.13 -7.67 0.03
N ILE A 178 -0.34 -7.99 1.30
CA ILE A 178 -1.55 -7.66 2.03
C ILE A 178 -1.20 -6.90 3.30
N ILE A 179 -2.10 -6.04 3.75
CA ILE A 179 -2.08 -5.48 5.10
C ILE A 179 -3.32 -5.97 5.82
N VAL A 180 -3.13 -6.53 7.01
CA VAL A 180 -4.22 -6.96 7.90
C VAL A 180 -4.25 -6.03 9.10
N LYS A 181 -5.41 -5.43 9.38
CA LYS A 181 -5.66 -4.64 10.60
C LYS A 181 -7.08 -4.90 11.10
N GLY A 182 -7.18 -5.39 12.33
CA GLY A 182 -8.47 -5.78 12.91
C GLY A 182 -9.18 -6.80 12.03
N HIS A 183 -10.39 -6.47 11.60
CA HIS A 183 -11.22 -7.29 10.71
C HIS A 183 -11.10 -6.96 9.23
N ARG A 184 -10.11 -6.16 8.83
CA ARG A 184 -9.89 -5.69 7.45
C ARG A 184 -8.62 -6.29 6.85
N CYS A 185 -8.72 -6.74 5.60
CA CYS A 185 -7.60 -7.15 4.77
C CYS A 185 -7.49 -6.22 3.55
N TYR A 186 -6.37 -5.54 3.40
CA TYR A 186 -6.07 -4.67 2.27
C TYR A 186 -5.14 -5.40 1.31
N CYS A 187 -5.64 -5.73 0.13
CA CYS A 187 -4.88 -6.36 -0.95
C CYS A 187 -4.17 -5.31 -1.78
N LEU A 188 -2.84 -5.27 -1.76
CA LEU A 188 -2.03 -4.25 -2.44
C LEU A 188 -1.67 -4.69 -3.85
N TYR A 189 -1.78 -3.76 -4.80
CA TYR A 189 -1.44 -3.92 -6.20
C TYR A 189 -0.66 -2.72 -6.69
N HIS A 190 0.29 -2.91 -7.59
CA HIS A 190 1.07 -1.83 -8.18
C HIS A 190 0.88 -1.79 -9.69
N THR A 191 0.39 -0.66 -10.20
CA THR A 191 0.08 -0.47 -11.63
C THR A 191 1.12 0.35 -12.39
N GLY A 192 1.99 1.10 -11.70
CA GLY A 192 2.94 2.00 -12.35
C GLY A 192 2.24 3.15 -13.10
N PHE A 193 2.60 3.38 -14.36
CA PHE A 193 2.08 4.48 -15.19
C PHE A 193 0.84 4.13 -16.01
N THR A 194 0.46 2.86 -16.06
CA THR A 194 -0.61 2.36 -16.92
C THR A 194 -1.55 1.48 -16.13
N ARG A 195 -2.70 1.19 -16.71
CA ARG A 195 -3.59 0.19 -16.13
C ARG A 195 -2.90 -1.16 -16.04
N MET A 196 -3.09 -1.84 -14.91
CA MET A 196 -2.54 -3.15 -14.64
C MET A 196 -3.22 -4.21 -15.51
N PHE A 197 -2.45 -5.17 -16.02
CA PHE A 197 -3.00 -6.37 -16.61
C PHE A 197 -3.68 -7.20 -15.53
N TRP A 198 -4.92 -7.63 -15.77
CA TRP A 198 -5.78 -8.22 -14.76
C TRP A 198 -6.44 -9.50 -15.25
N LEU A 199 -6.30 -10.57 -14.50
CA LEU A 199 -7.02 -11.83 -14.69
C LEU A 199 -7.98 -12.01 -13.53
N ARG A 200 -9.19 -11.49 -13.67
CA ARG A 200 -10.21 -11.39 -12.62
C ARG A 200 -10.34 -12.67 -11.80
N ASN A 201 -10.59 -13.80 -12.45
CA ASN A 201 -10.81 -15.09 -11.78
C ASN A 201 -9.59 -15.53 -10.94
N ASN A 202 -8.35 -15.26 -11.42
CA ASN A 202 -7.14 -15.61 -10.67
C ASN A 202 -6.99 -14.75 -9.41
N GLU A 203 -7.34 -13.49 -9.50
CA GLU A 203 -7.25 -12.58 -8.35
C GLU A 203 -8.36 -12.88 -7.33
N GLU A 204 -9.59 -13.12 -7.77
CA GLU A 204 -10.69 -13.52 -6.89
C GLU A 204 -10.40 -14.86 -6.17
N ASN A 205 -9.88 -15.85 -6.87
CA ASN A 205 -9.44 -17.11 -6.25
C ASN A 205 -8.29 -16.90 -5.28
N THR A 206 -7.37 -15.98 -5.59
CA THR A 206 -6.26 -15.65 -4.67
C THR A 206 -6.79 -15.02 -3.39
N VAL A 207 -7.76 -14.11 -3.49
CA VAL A 207 -8.40 -13.49 -2.31
C VAL A 207 -9.13 -14.54 -1.47
N ALA A 208 -9.85 -15.48 -2.09
CA ALA A 208 -10.49 -16.56 -1.38
C ALA A 208 -9.48 -17.48 -0.65
N SER A 209 -8.35 -17.78 -1.30
CA SER A 209 -7.26 -18.54 -0.64
C SER A 209 -6.62 -17.75 0.51
N ILE A 210 -6.49 -16.43 0.38
CA ILE A 210 -6.00 -15.55 1.47
C ILE A 210 -6.99 -15.55 2.63
N ASP A 211 -8.29 -15.41 2.36
CA ASP A 211 -9.33 -15.46 3.40
C ASP A 211 -9.27 -16.78 4.19
N THR A 212 -9.21 -17.90 3.48
CA THR A 212 -9.06 -19.22 4.09
C THR A 212 -7.79 -19.31 4.95
N LEU A 213 -6.67 -18.81 4.44
CA LEU A 213 -5.40 -18.79 5.17
C LEU A 213 -5.47 -17.94 6.44
N LEU A 214 -6.00 -16.71 6.33
CA LEU A 214 -6.12 -15.79 7.47
C LEU A 214 -7.02 -16.37 8.56
N ASN A 215 -8.16 -16.93 8.17
CA ASN A 215 -9.07 -17.62 9.10
C ASN A 215 -8.38 -18.78 9.82
N ALA A 216 -7.62 -19.61 9.09
CA ALA A 216 -6.87 -20.72 9.67
C ALA A 216 -5.76 -20.26 10.65
N ARG A 217 -5.34 -19.01 10.58
CA ARG A 217 -4.36 -18.37 11.49
C ARG A 217 -4.97 -17.51 12.59
N GLY A 218 -6.29 -17.48 12.69
CA GLY A 218 -7.00 -16.68 13.69
C GLY A 218 -7.02 -15.17 13.39
N LEU A 219 -6.71 -14.78 12.15
CA LEU A 219 -6.82 -13.41 11.65
C LEU A 219 -8.13 -13.27 10.86
N HIS A 220 -9.24 -13.16 11.58
CA HIS A 220 -10.57 -13.13 10.96
C HIS A 220 -10.84 -11.78 10.29
N CYS A 221 -10.86 -11.77 8.95
CA CYS A 221 -11.19 -10.60 8.16
C CYS A 221 -12.59 -10.74 7.56
N THR A 222 -13.44 -9.73 7.74
CA THR A 222 -14.79 -9.66 7.17
C THR A 222 -14.89 -8.62 6.05
N VAL A 223 -13.89 -7.75 5.91
CA VAL A 223 -13.82 -6.69 4.90
C VAL A 223 -12.55 -6.85 4.10
N PHE A 224 -12.70 -7.00 2.79
CA PHE A 224 -11.58 -7.04 1.84
C PHE A 224 -11.58 -5.76 1.02
N ALA A 225 -10.51 -4.98 1.16
CA ALA A 225 -10.28 -3.77 0.40
C ALA A 225 -9.14 -3.96 -0.60
N GLN A 226 -9.24 -3.31 -1.74
CA GLN A 226 -8.18 -3.24 -2.71
C GLN A 226 -7.45 -1.90 -2.58
N VAL A 227 -6.12 -1.93 -2.61
CA VAL A 227 -5.26 -0.74 -2.65
C VAL A 227 -4.42 -0.79 -3.92
N ILE A 228 -4.68 0.14 -4.83
CA ILE A 228 -3.96 0.27 -6.10
C ILE A 228 -2.93 1.38 -5.96
N ILE A 229 -1.66 1.01 -6.05
CA ILE A 229 -0.55 1.95 -6.02
C ILE A 229 -0.16 2.30 -7.45
N GLY A 230 -0.29 3.56 -7.80
CA GLY A 230 0.10 4.09 -9.11
C GLY A 230 1.12 5.21 -8.99
N THR A 231 1.64 5.68 -10.12
CA THR A 231 2.68 6.71 -10.14
C THR A 231 2.09 8.12 -10.10
N LYS A 232 0.86 8.31 -10.62
CA LYS A 232 0.19 9.61 -10.76
C LYS A 232 -1.32 9.42 -10.71
N MET A 233 -2.04 10.45 -10.27
CA MET A 233 -3.51 10.49 -10.28
C MET A 233 -4.12 10.32 -11.68
N GLU A 234 -3.38 10.61 -12.75
CA GLU A 234 -3.79 10.35 -14.12
C GLU A 234 -4.08 8.86 -14.40
N THR A 235 -3.45 7.95 -13.66
CA THR A 235 -3.75 6.52 -13.75
C THR A 235 -5.11 6.19 -13.11
N ALA A 236 -5.47 6.86 -12.01
CA ALA A 236 -6.80 6.74 -11.40
C ALA A 236 -7.91 7.14 -12.39
N LYS A 237 -7.75 8.26 -13.10
CA LYS A 237 -8.67 8.67 -14.18
C LYS A 237 -8.88 7.58 -15.22
N LYS A 238 -7.77 6.97 -15.67
CA LYS A 238 -7.83 5.90 -16.68
C LYS A 238 -8.55 4.66 -16.17
N ILE A 239 -8.41 4.34 -14.90
CA ILE A 239 -9.10 3.22 -14.26
C ILE A 239 -10.60 3.52 -14.14
N GLY A 240 -10.94 4.69 -13.59
CA GLY A 240 -12.33 5.08 -13.34
C GLY A 240 -13.17 5.33 -14.61
N LYS A 241 -12.55 5.75 -15.73
CA LYS A 241 -13.25 5.99 -17.00
C LYS A 241 -13.68 4.72 -17.75
N HIS A 242 -13.13 3.57 -17.41
CA HIS A 242 -13.42 2.36 -18.16
C HIS A 242 -14.49 1.54 -17.45
N PRO A 243 -15.67 1.37 -18.07
CA PRO A 243 -16.73 0.53 -17.52
C PRO A 243 -16.25 -0.92 -17.41
N VAL A 244 -16.83 -1.64 -16.48
CA VAL A 244 -16.61 -3.08 -16.34
C VAL A 244 -16.96 -3.77 -17.66
N ASN A 245 -15.93 -4.25 -18.36
CA ASN A 245 -16.09 -5.04 -19.57
C ASN A 245 -15.45 -6.40 -19.31
N SER A 246 -16.24 -7.45 -19.32
CA SER A 246 -15.81 -8.83 -19.12
C SER A 246 -14.71 -9.29 -20.09
N ARG A 247 -14.56 -8.62 -21.23
CA ARG A 247 -13.50 -8.88 -22.21
C ARG A 247 -12.22 -8.06 -22.00
N SER A 248 -12.23 -7.11 -21.05
CA SER A 248 -11.04 -6.32 -20.74
C SER A 248 -9.98 -7.20 -20.08
N ARG A 249 -8.76 -7.18 -20.64
CA ARG A 249 -7.56 -7.78 -20.01
C ARG A 249 -6.89 -6.84 -19.02
N TYR A 250 -7.47 -5.67 -18.78
CA TYR A 250 -6.92 -4.66 -17.86
C TYR A 250 -7.84 -4.48 -16.67
N PHE A 251 -7.23 -4.09 -15.56
CA PHE A 251 -7.96 -3.81 -14.34
C PHE A 251 -9.08 -2.79 -14.58
N THR A 252 -10.25 -3.12 -14.06
CA THR A 252 -11.42 -2.26 -13.94
C THR A 252 -11.94 -2.38 -12.52
N VAL A 253 -12.46 -1.27 -11.97
CA VAL A 253 -13.09 -1.28 -10.65
C VAL A 253 -14.26 -2.25 -10.67
N SER A 254 -14.34 -3.12 -9.67
CA SER A 254 -15.41 -4.11 -9.54
C SER A 254 -15.85 -4.23 -8.09
N ASP A 255 -17.03 -4.82 -7.91
CA ASP A 255 -17.65 -5.12 -6.62
C ASP A 255 -17.07 -6.35 -5.90
N ALA A 256 -16.00 -6.94 -6.43
CA ALA A 256 -15.30 -8.06 -5.78
C ALA A 256 -14.65 -7.67 -4.44
N TYR A 257 -14.50 -6.38 -4.19
CA TYR A 257 -13.98 -5.81 -2.95
C TYR A 257 -14.97 -4.82 -2.36
N ASN A 258 -14.91 -4.64 -1.04
CA ASN A 258 -15.72 -3.66 -0.34
C ASN A 258 -15.31 -2.21 -0.64
N ASN A 259 -14.01 -1.99 -0.90
CA ASN A 259 -13.41 -0.70 -1.23
C ASN A 259 -12.33 -0.88 -2.30
N CYS A 260 -12.06 0.17 -3.07
CA CYS A 260 -11.00 0.21 -4.06
C CYS A 260 -10.23 1.53 -3.98
N PHE A 261 -9.25 1.62 -3.08
CA PHE A 261 -8.46 2.82 -2.88
C PHE A 261 -7.39 2.97 -3.95
N TYR A 262 -7.19 4.19 -4.44
CA TYR A 262 -6.07 4.53 -5.31
C TYR A 262 -5.10 5.46 -4.59
N LEU A 263 -3.81 5.07 -4.54
CA LEU A 263 -2.75 5.80 -3.88
C LEU A 263 -1.61 6.11 -4.85
N GLU A 264 -1.02 7.30 -4.74
CA GLU A 264 0.22 7.59 -5.44
C GLU A 264 1.42 6.96 -4.72
N ASN A 265 2.40 6.50 -5.48
CA ASN A 265 3.70 6.09 -4.98
C ASN A 265 4.54 7.34 -4.60
N SER A 266 4.15 8.01 -3.53
CA SER A 266 4.72 9.27 -3.03
C SER A 266 4.56 9.37 -1.52
N ALA A 267 5.16 10.39 -0.88
CA ALA A 267 4.94 10.67 0.54
C ALA A 267 3.46 10.95 0.86
N ARG A 268 2.74 11.63 -0.04
CA ARG A 268 1.28 11.84 0.08
C ARG A 268 0.50 10.53 0.08
N GLY A 269 0.93 9.55 -0.72
CA GLY A 269 0.33 8.22 -0.73
C GLY A 269 0.65 7.41 0.53
N ASP A 270 1.84 7.58 1.12
CA ASP A 270 2.19 6.96 2.40
C ASP A 270 1.31 7.53 3.53
N GLU A 271 1.12 8.87 3.55
CA GLU A 271 0.24 9.54 4.51
C GLU A 271 -1.21 9.10 4.37
N LEU A 272 -1.73 9.06 3.13
CA LEU A 272 -3.09 8.62 2.88
C LEU A 272 -3.31 7.16 3.28
N LEU A 273 -2.34 6.28 3.03
CA LEU A 273 -2.40 4.90 3.51
C LEU A 273 -2.42 4.87 5.05
N SER A 274 -1.63 5.71 5.72
CA SER A 274 -1.64 5.82 7.18
C SER A 274 -3.01 6.25 7.72
N ILE A 275 -3.70 7.18 7.05
CA ILE A 275 -5.06 7.61 7.42
C ILE A 275 -6.06 6.46 7.19
N ILE A 276 -5.97 5.74 6.06
CA ILE A 276 -6.85 4.60 5.76
C ILE A 276 -6.68 3.47 6.80
N LEU A 277 -5.46 3.25 7.28
CA LEU A 277 -5.16 2.21 8.25
C LEU A 277 -5.47 2.61 9.70
N ASP A 278 -5.65 3.89 10.01
CA ASP A 278 -5.76 4.42 11.37
C ASP A 278 -7.09 5.16 11.54
N GLU A 279 -8.00 4.55 12.33
CA GLU A 279 -9.34 5.10 12.55
C GLU A 279 -9.30 6.47 13.27
N GLU A 280 -8.39 6.67 14.22
CA GLU A 280 -8.25 7.95 14.91
C GLU A 280 -7.80 9.06 13.98
N LYS A 281 -6.81 8.77 13.12
CA LYS A 281 -6.37 9.70 12.06
C LYS A 281 -7.49 9.99 11.08
N GLN A 282 -8.25 8.97 10.69
CA GLN A 282 -9.40 9.14 9.79
C GLN A 282 -10.46 10.06 10.42
N ILE A 283 -10.81 9.84 11.70
CA ILE A 283 -11.75 10.70 12.41
C ILE A 283 -11.24 12.14 12.48
N GLN A 284 -9.94 12.33 12.77
CA GLN A 284 -9.34 13.66 12.82
C GLN A 284 -9.38 14.35 11.45
N GLU A 285 -9.00 13.65 10.39
CA GLU A 285 -9.01 14.17 9.03
C GLU A 285 -10.44 14.52 8.57
N ASN A 286 -11.42 13.66 8.87
CA ASN A 286 -12.83 13.93 8.58
C ASN A 286 -13.31 15.21 9.27
N ARG A 287 -12.94 15.43 10.53
CA ARG A 287 -13.28 16.66 11.27
C ARG A 287 -12.68 17.90 10.61
N LEU A 288 -11.41 17.82 10.20
CA LEU A 288 -10.75 18.93 9.51
C LEU A 288 -11.39 19.22 8.15
N ALA A 289 -11.66 18.18 7.35
CA ALA A 289 -12.27 18.31 6.05
C ALA A 289 -13.70 18.88 6.10
N LEU A 290 -14.43 18.59 7.17
CA LEU A 290 -15.81 19.02 7.35
C LEU A 290 -15.95 20.34 8.16
N MET A 291 -14.85 21.03 8.46
CA MET A 291 -14.93 22.34 9.12
C MET A 291 -15.73 23.33 8.27
N GLY A 292 -16.74 23.96 8.89
CA GLY A 292 -17.63 24.91 8.22
C GLY A 292 -18.83 24.29 7.50
N PHE A 293 -18.95 22.96 7.50
CA PHE A 293 -20.13 22.25 7.02
C PHE A 293 -21.07 21.87 8.17
N ASN A 294 -22.34 21.67 7.87
CA ASN A 294 -23.32 21.26 8.86
C ASN A 294 -23.36 19.74 9.01
N PRO A 295 -23.63 19.19 10.22
CA PRO A 295 -23.79 17.76 10.39
C PRO A 295 -25.01 17.25 9.59
N PRO A 296 -25.00 15.96 9.18
CA PRO A 296 -26.12 15.35 8.49
C PRO A 296 -27.38 15.36 9.37
N THR A 297 -28.55 15.54 8.76
CA THR A 297 -29.85 15.59 9.46
C THR A 297 -30.34 14.23 9.91
N ALA A 298 -29.83 13.16 9.32
CA ALA A 298 -30.12 11.77 9.68
C ALA A 298 -28.82 10.96 9.63
N ALA A 299 -28.74 9.89 10.40
CA ALA A 299 -27.65 8.95 10.34
C ALA A 299 -27.73 8.13 9.03
N THR A 300 -27.50 8.80 7.90
CA THR A 300 -27.51 8.17 6.59
C THR A 300 -26.08 7.92 6.13
N ARG A 301 -25.86 6.85 5.35
CA ARG A 301 -24.58 6.55 4.73
C ARG A 301 -24.41 7.23 3.37
N ALA A 302 -25.39 8.02 2.90
CA ALA A 302 -25.38 8.59 1.58
C ALA A 302 -24.50 9.87 1.48
N TYR A 303 -24.24 10.53 2.61
CA TYR A 303 -23.39 11.73 2.67
C TYR A 303 -22.85 11.95 4.08
N ASP A 304 -21.74 12.68 4.20
CA ASP A 304 -21.02 12.89 5.45
C ASP A 304 -21.40 14.19 6.15
N ALA A 305 -21.84 15.19 5.40
CA ALA A 305 -22.24 16.50 5.90
C ALA A 305 -23.19 17.21 4.94
N LEU A 306 -23.60 18.44 5.32
CA LEU A 306 -24.38 19.36 4.50
C LEU A 306 -23.63 20.65 4.27
N SER A 307 -23.83 21.26 3.10
CA SER A 307 -23.35 22.62 2.80
C SER A 307 -23.83 23.63 3.86
N PRO A 308 -23.17 24.81 4.00
CA PRO A 308 -23.57 25.81 4.99
C PRO A 308 -25.03 26.25 4.87
N ASP A 309 -25.57 26.32 3.66
CA ASP A 309 -26.97 26.61 3.37
C ASP A 309 -27.90 25.39 3.48
N ARG A 310 -27.38 24.22 3.77
CA ARG A 310 -28.08 22.92 3.87
C ARG A 310 -28.79 22.47 2.60
N GLN A 311 -28.45 23.04 1.45
CA GLN A 311 -29.09 22.73 0.17
C GLN A 311 -28.41 21.52 -0.54
N ARG A 312 -27.17 21.18 -0.17
CA ARG A 312 -26.36 20.19 -0.85
C ARG A 312 -25.75 19.19 0.12
N PRO A 313 -25.78 17.91 -0.21
CA PRO A 313 -25.01 16.90 0.53
C PRO A 313 -23.51 17.03 0.23
N VAL A 314 -22.68 16.71 1.21
CA VAL A 314 -21.23 16.73 1.13
C VAL A 314 -20.68 15.33 1.39
N ILE A 315 -19.81 14.87 0.51
CA ILE A 315 -19.21 13.53 0.54
C ILE A 315 -17.68 13.66 0.65
N LEU A 316 -17.09 12.89 1.53
CA LEU A 316 -15.64 12.82 1.69
C LEU A 316 -15.04 11.89 0.64
N GLY A 317 -14.34 12.45 -0.35
CA GLY A 317 -13.69 11.74 -1.46
C GLY A 317 -12.16 11.64 -1.32
N TYR A 318 -11.55 12.23 -0.29
CA TYR A 318 -10.10 12.34 -0.15
C TYR A 318 -9.38 10.99 -0.03
N GLN A 319 -10.06 9.94 0.44
CA GLN A 319 -9.49 8.59 0.48
C GLN A 319 -9.29 7.97 -0.91
N CYS A 320 -9.86 8.60 -1.94
CA CYS A 320 -9.83 8.14 -3.32
C CYS A 320 -10.30 6.69 -3.47
N ASP A 321 -11.41 6.34 -2.82
CA ASP A 321 -12.09 5.06 -3.04
C ASP A 321 -12.84 5.11 -4.38
N LEU A 322 -12.24 4.51 -5.40
CA LEU A 322 -12.76 4.52 -6.76
C LEU A 322 -14.13 3.84 -6.85
N LEU A 323 -14.39 2.83 -6.03
CA LEU A 323 -15.69 2.15 -6.02
C LEU A 323 -16.77 3.07 -5.47
N ALA A 324 -16.51 3.75 -4.38
CA ALA A 324 -17.42 4.73 -3.80
C ALA A 324 -17.65 5.91 -4.75
N LEU A 325 -16.58 6.46 -5.34
CA LEU A 325 -16.65 7.60 -6.27
C LEU A 325 -17.47 7.29 -7.53
N LEU A 326 -17.34 6.09 -8.10
CA LEU A 326 -18.11 5.67 -9.28
C LEU A 326 -19.59 5.45 -8.99
N ASN A 327 -19.94 5.20 -7.73
CA ASN A 327 -21.31 4.96 -7.28
C ASN A 327 -21.99 6.21 -6.67
N VAL A 328 -21.35 7.38 -6.73
CA VAL A 328 -21.98 8.63 -6.27
C VAL A 328 -23.14 9.00 -7.18
N ASP A 329 -24.34 9.04 -6.62
CA ASP A 329 -25.53 9.50 -7.35
C ASP A 329 -25.53 11.04 -7.38
N PRO A 330 -25.57 11.66 -8.58
CA PRO A 330 -25.72 13.11 -8.68
C PRO A 330 -27.07 13.61 -8.17
N ALA A 331 -28.07 12.74 -8.02
CA ALA A 331 -29.43 13.07 -7.58
C ALA A 331 -29.77 12.38 -6.25
N ILE A 332 -29.08 12.74 -5.17
CA ILE A 332 -29.37 12.19 -3.83
C ILE A 332 -30.80 12.59 -3.40
N PRO A 333 -31.67 11.63 -3.04
CA PRO A 333 -33.04 11.90 -2.63
C PRO A 333 -33.13 12.91 -1.50
N GLY A 334 -34.04 13.88 -1.65
CA GLY A 334 -34.24 14.96 -0.68
C GLY A 334 -33.44 16.23 -0.95
N PHE A 335 -32.56 16.23 -1.94
CA PHE A 335 -31.81 17.42 -2.35
C PHE A 335 -32.15 17.82 -3.78
N ARG A 336 -32.17 19.17 -4.04
CA ARG A 336 -32.39 19.73 -5.38
C ARG A 336 -31.09 19.91 -6.16
N GLN A 337 -29.97 19.94 -5.46
CA GLN A 337 -28.65 20.18 -6.04
C GLN A 337 -27.79 18.93 -5.86
N SER A 338 -26.90 18.71 -6.82
CA SER A 338 -25.92 17.62 -6.79
C SER A 338 -24.96 17.73 -5.58
N PRO A 339 -24.38 16.63 -5.12
CA PRO A 339 -23.43 16.63 -4.01
C PRO A 339 -22.16 17.40 -4.31
N ILE A 340 -21.47 17.79 -3.23
CA ILE A 340 -20.12 18.31 -3.26
C ILE A 340 -19.20 17.18 -2.78
N ILE A 341 -18.13 16.87 -3.51
CA ILE A 341 -17.09 15.94 -3.05
C ILE A 341 -15.89 16.73 -2.58
N LEU A 342 -15.43 16.42 -1.35
CA LEU A 342 -14.23 17.02 -0.75
C LEU A 342 -13.04 16.10 -0.94
N CYS A 343 -11.94 16.61 -1.49
CA CYS A 343 -10.71 15.85 -1.71
C CYS A 343 -9.48 16.75 -1.52
N TYR A 344 -8.28 16.13 -1.56
CA TYR A 344 -7.06 16.94 -1.60
C TYR A 344 -6.86 17.58 -2.97
N ASP A 345 -6.15 18.70 -3.01
CA ASP A 345 -5.87 19.50 -4.21
C ASP A 345 -5.31 18.66 -5.38
N TYR A 346 -4.35 17.79 -5.09
CA TYR A 346 -3.72 16.93 -6.10
C TYR A 346 -4.65 15.83 -6.67
N GLN A 347 -5.80 15.58 -6.03
CA GLN A 347 -6.80 14.58 -6.45
C GLN A 347 -7.93 15.19 -7.26
N GLU A 348 -8.17 16.50 -7.18
CA GLU A 348 -9.35 17.20 -7.66
C GLU A 348 -9.67 16.88 -9.12
N ASP A 349 -8.70 17.08 -10.03
CA ASP A 349 -8.89 16.84 -11.46
C ASP A 349 -9.17 15.34 -11.78
N ALA A 350 -8.58 14.43 -11.01
CA ALA A 350 -8.83 13.01 -11.19
C ALA A 350 -10.23 12.62 -10.72
N ILE A 351 -10.63 13.07 -9.55
CA ILE A 351 -11.94 12.79 -8.97
C ILE A 351 -13.02 13.43 -9.82
N GLN A 352 -12.87 14.71 -10.24
CA GLN A 352 -13.80 15.38 -11.15
C GLN A 352 -14.02 14.59 -12.45
N THR A 353 -12.93 14.01 -12.98
CA THR A 353 -13.01 13.18 -14.19
C THR A 353 -13.78 11.87 -13.97
N ILE A 354 -13.65 11.28 -12.78
CA ILE A 354 -14.29 10.00 -12.41
C ILE A 354 -15.79 10.19 -12.17
N VAL A 355 -16.15 11.21 -11.38
CA VAL A 355 -17.55 11.45 -10.98
C VAL A 355 -18.36 12.19 -12.04
N GLY A 356 -17.69 12.80 -13.03
CA GLY A 356 -18.34 13.51 -14.13
C GLY A 356 -18.69 14.97 -13.81
N PRO A 357 -19.23 15.70 -14.81
CA PRO A 357 -19.39 17.15 -14.73
C PRO A 357 -20.60 17.61 -13.88
N LEU A 358 -21.51 16.71 -13.53
CA LEU A 358 -22.71 17.05 -12.75
C LEU A 358 -22.44 17.20 -11.25
N ILE A 359 -21.33 16.67 -10.77
CA ILE A 359 -20.93 16.68 -9.36
C ILE A 359 -19.81 17.69 -9.19
N GLU A 360 -19.93 18.56 -8.20
CA GLU A 360 -18.90 19.53 -7.87
C GLU A 360 -17.82 18.88 -7.00
N VAL A 361 -16.56 19.03 -7.38
CA VAL A 361 -15.40 18.59 -6.58
C VAL A 361 -14.71 19.84 -6.02
N ARG A 362 -14.38 19.82 -4.75
CA ARG A 362 -13.66 20.90 -4.06
C ARG A 362 -12.46 20.38 -3.30
N SER A 363 -11.35 21.11 -3.35
CA SER A 363 -10.21 20.82 -2.51
C SER A 363 -10.48 21.19 -1.05
N ILE A 364 -9.98 20.35 -0.14
CA ILE A 364 -9.94 20.61 1.30
C ILE A 364 -8.88 21.72 1.51
N SER A 365 -9.31 22.91 1.93
CA SER A 365 -8.41 24.03 2.22
C SER A 365 -7.57 23.68 3.46
N GLY A 366 -6.31 23.31 3.31
CA GLY A 366 -5.43 23.04 4.45
C GLY A 366 -4.18 22.19 4.18
N GLY A 367 -4.07 21.53 3.02
CA GLY A 367 -2.94 20.64 2.73
C GLY A 367 -1.57 21.33 2.60
N ASP A 368 -1.53 22.56 2.13
CA ASP A 368 -0.28 23.29 1.85
C ASP A 368 0.34 24.01 3.07
N ASN A 369 -0.38 24.16 4.17
CA ASN A 369 0.16 24.82 5.37
C ASN A 369 1.00 23.88 6.25
N ARG A 370 0.87 22.57 6.10
CA ARG A 370 1.62 21.59 6.93
C ARG A 370 3.12 21.52 6.58
N GLU A 371 3.49 21.80 5.32
CA GLU A 371 4.91 21.86 4.93
C GLU A 371 5.62 23.13 5.45
N LYS A 372 4.88 24.20 5.77
CA LYS A 372 5.45 25.47 6.26
C LYS A 372 5.63 25.53 7.77
N GLU A 373 4.84 24.79 8.55
CA GLU A 373 4.98 24.79 10.02
C GLU A 373 6.13 23.88 10.52
N SER A 374 6.52 22.86 9.75
CA SER A 374 7.66 22.01 10.15
C SER A 374 9.04 22.64 9.95
N CYS A 375 9.14 23.80 9.31
CA CYS A 375 10.40 24.52 9.07
C CYS A 375 10.71 25.64 10.08
N CYS A 376 9.80 25.92 11.04
CA CYS A 376 9.97 27.04 11.96
C CYS A 376 10.36 26.66 13.40
N ASP A 377 10.44 25.36 13.72
CA ASP A 377 10.89 24.89 15.04
C ASP A 377 12.19 24.06 14.90
N SER A 378 13.29 24.75 14.71
CA SER A 378 14.65 24.20 14.88
C SER A 378 15.56 25.27 15.45
#